data_f5f8cb3fda23fb84b68d56b47c0eb629
#
_entry.id   f5f8cb3fda23fb84b68d56b47c0eb629
#
_cell.length_a   1.000
_cell.length_b   1.000
_cell.length_c   1.000
_cell.angle_alpha   90.00
_cell.angle_beta   90.00
_cell.angle_gamma   90.00
#
_symmetry.space_group_name_H-M   'P 1'
#
loop_
_entity.id
_entity.type
_entity.pdbx_description
1 polymer ?
#
loop_
_entity_poly.entity_id
_entity_poly.type
_entity_poly.pdbx_seq_one_letter_code
_entity_poly.pdbx_strand_id
1 'polypeptide(L)'
;MERPEKRSIRKVMEMMEEVTIVGMGALGILYGDILSKGLGADKVRFLADGARLARYRREGAWHNGAPCDFRFTDGSDGPAQLLIFATKGPALEEAMALAAPCVGEDTVILSLLNGVTSEEKLGLAFGQEKVLYAVAQGMDAVREGNRLTCTHEGVLYLGVPQEDYFDRGEKLEEAYQLLRRGGVNVEKEEDILHRLWCKFMLNVGINQVCMAYECDYGGAQIPGQVRDTMIAAMNEARKVGACQGVLVTQKDLKEYVALMDSLDPKARPSMAQDGLAHRPSEVELFAGTVLELAEFYGMQAPANQKLYDRIKEMETNW
;
A
#
# COMPACT_ATOMS: atom_id res chain seq x y z
N MET A 1 -26.39 -18.39 -43.19
CA MET A 1 -26.76 -17.89 -41.85
C MET A 1 -26.25 -18.90 -40.83
N GLU A 2 -24.99 -18.81 -40.49
CA GLU A 2 -24.36 -19.66 -39.44
C GLU A 2 -24.54 -19.01 -38.07
N ARG A 3 -24.99 -19.81 -37.11
CA ARG A 3 -25.32 -19.37 -35.74
C ARG A 3 -24.06 -18.95 -34.98
N PRO A 4 -24.10 -17.90 -34.16
CA PRO A 4 -22.94 -17.44 -33.35
C PRO A 4 -22.85 -18.19 -32.00
N GLU A 5 -22.82 -19.53 -32.03
CA GLU A 5 -22.86 -20.34 -30.79
C GLU A 5 -21.55 -21.12 -30.49
N LYS A 6 -20.40 -20.76 -31.05
CA LYS A 6 -19.16 -21.53 -30.83
C LYS A 6 -17.96 -20.73 -30.33
N ARG A 7 -18.16 -19.57 -29.71
CA ARG A 7 -17.05 -18.80 -29.08
C ARG A 7 -17.00 -18.83 -27.56
N SER A 8 -17.86 -19.60 -26.91
CA SER A 8 -18.01 -19.61 -25.44
C SER A 8 -17.56 -20.88 -24.73
N ILE A 9 -16.78 -21.76 -25.34
CA ILE A 9 -16.30 -22.97 -24.66
C ILE A 9 -14.82 -23.19 -24.98
N ARG A 10 -13.99 -22.89 -24.00
CA ARG A 10 -12.53 -23.09 -23.83
C ARG A 10 -11.67 -21.83 -23.90
N LYS A 11 -11.83 -20.85 -23.02
CA LYS A 11 -10.68 -20.38 -22.27
C LYS A 11 -10.57 -21.37 -21.09
N VAL A 12 -9.77 -22.41 -21.21
CA VAL A 12 -9.19 -23.07 -20.04
C VAL A 12 -8.56 -21.92 -19.29
N MET A 13 -9.08 -21.58 -18.11
CA MET A 13 -8.49 -20.55 -17.28
C MET A 13 -7.05 -20.99 -17.05
N GLU A 14 -6.11 -20.40 -17.76
CA GLU A 14 -4.70 -20.50 -17.41
C GLU A 14 -4.61 -19.80 -16.07
N MET A 15 -4.46 -20.57 -15.00
CA MET A 15 -4.34 -20.03 -13.66
C MET A 15 -3.16 -19.05 -13.63
N MET A 16 -3.38 -17.90 -13.02
CA MET A 16 -2.32 -16.92 -12.78
C MET A 16 -1.15 -17.56 -12.04
N GLU A 17 0.08 -17.43 -12.56
CA GLU A 17 1.28 -18.09 -12.02
C GLU A 17 2.44 -17.14 -11.74
N GLU A 18 2.45 -15.94 -12.35
CA GLU A 18 3.58 -15.03 -12.32
C GLU A 18 3.24 -13.69 -11.69
N VAL A 19 4.22 -13.16 -10.94
CA VAL A 19 4.10 -11.87 -10.26
C VAL A 19 5.22 -10.93 -10.71
N THR A 20 4.84 -9.71 -11.07
CA THR A 20 5.78 -8.61 -11.30
C THR A 20 5.62 -7.57 -10.21
N ILE A 21 6.71 -7.17 -9.56
CA ILE A 21 6.71 -6.19 -8.46
C ILE A 21 7.47 -4.96 -8.91
N VAL A 22 6.87 -3.78 -8.74
CA VAL A 22 7.52 -2.48 -8.94
C VAL A 22 7.83 -1.85 -7.60
N GLY A 23 9.10 -1.65 -7.32
CA GLY A 23 9.57 -1.11 -6.03
C GLY A 23 10.10 -2.18 -5.08
N MET A 24 11.38 -2.07 -4.72
CA MET A 24 12.06 -2.93 -3.76
C MET A 24 12.17 -2.22 -2.40
N GLY A 25 11.00 -1.73 -1.91
CA GLY A 25 10.79 -1.17 -0.59
C GLY A 25 10.61 -2.27 0.47
N ALA A 26 10.18 -1.92 1.68
CA ALA A 26 9.92 -2.90 2.74
C ALA A 26 8.90 -3.96 2.30
N LEU A 27 7.72 -3.54 1.83
CA LEU A 27 6.67 -4.46 1.38
C LEU A 27 7.06 -5.19 0.09
N GLY A 28 7.79 -4.54 -0.83
CA GLY A 28 8.29 -5.20 -2.05
C GLY A 28 9.23 -6.35 -1.71
N ILE A 29 10.19 -6.16 -0.80
CA ILE A 29 11.11 -7.22 -0.35
C ILE A 29 10.33 -8.31 0.38
N LEU A 30 9.42 -7.95 1.30
CA LEU A 30 8.62 -8.90 2.08
C LEU A 30 7.83 -9.84 1.18
N TYR A 31 6.95 -9.27 0.35
CA TYR A 31 6.09 -10.08 -0.51
C TYR A 31 6.88 -10.76 -1.65
N GLY A 32 7.93 -10.10 -2.16
CA GLY A 32 8.82 -10.72 -3.14
C GLY A 32 9.50 -11.97 -2.61
N ASP A 33 10.00 -11.94 -1.38
CA ASP A 33 10.67 -13.09 -0.75
C ASP A 33 9.69 -14.22 -0.43
N ILE A 34 8.51 -13.89 0.14
CA ILE A 34 7.45 -14.88 0.42
C ILE A 34 7.03 -15.58 -0.88
N LEU A 35 6.68 -14.79 -1.90
CA LEU A 35 6.22 -15.29 -3.19
C LEU A 35 7.29 -16.09 -3.93
N SER A 36 8.55 -15.64 -3.92
CA SER A 36 9.66 -16.38 -4.56
C SER A 36 9.89 -17.75 -3.90
N LYS A 37 9.73 -17.83 -2.58
CA LYS A 37 9.81 -19.10 -1.85
C LYS A 37 8.63 -20.03 -2.11
N GLY A 38 7.43 -19.48 -2.24
CA GLY A 38 6.20 -20.26 -2.39
C GLY A 38 5.90 -20.68 -3.83
N LEU A 39 6.17 -19.80 -4.81
CA LEU A 39 5.89 -20.06 -6.24
C LEU A 39 7.12 -20.55 -7.02
N GLY A 40 8.31 -20.22 -6.56
CA GLY A 40 9.58 -20.35 -7.26
C GLY A 40 10.12 -18.98 -7.72
N ALA A 41 11.44 -18.80 -7.65
CA ALA A 41 12.10 -17.54 -7.99
C ALA A 41 11.92 -17.15 -9.47
N ASP A 42 11.71 -18.10 -10.35
CA ASP A 42 11.43 -17.90 -11.79
C ASP A 42 10.06 -17.28 -12.04
N LYS A 43 9.12 -17.38 -11.09
CA LYS A 43 7.76 -16.85 -11.17
C LYS A 43 7.59 -15.43 -10.61
N VAL A 44 8.61 -14.90 -9.94
CA VAL A 44 8.56 -13.57 -9.32
C VAL A 44 9.69 -12.69 -9.86
N ARG A 45 9.33 -11.55 -10.44
CA ARG A 45 10.30 -10.62 -11.00
C ARG A 45 10.10 -9.20 -10.48
N PHE A 46 11.21 -8.49 -10.26
CA PHE A 46 11.21 -7.08 -9.91
C PHE A 46 11.47 -6.23 -11.14
N LEU A 47 10.55 -5.33 -11.43
CA LEU A 47 10.68 -4.38 -12.52
C LEU A 47 11.48 -3.17 -12.07
N ALA A 48 12.53 -2.86 -12.80
CA ALA A 48 13.35 -1.66 -12.62
C ALA A 48 14.05 -1.31 -13.95
N ASP A 49 14.52 -0.10 -14.07
CA ASP A 49 15.22 0.39 -15.26
C ASP A 49 16.65 0.88 -14.99
N GLY A 50 17.42 1.04 -16.04
CA GLY A 50 18.70 1.73 -16.08
C GLY A 50 19.61 1.46 -14.87
N ALA A 51 20.01 2.54 -14.17
CA ALA A 51 20.90 2.47 -13.03
C ALA A 51 20.28 1.73 -11.82
N ARG A 52 18.95 1.80 -11.65
CA ARG A 52 18.22 1.10 -10.58
C ARG A 52 18.27 -0.41 -10.81
N LEU A 53 18.04 -0.88 -12.02
CA LEU A 53 18.15 -2.29 -12.39
C LEU A 53 19.57 -2.84 -12.17
N ALA A 54 20.60 -2.08 -12.64
CA ALA A 54 22.00 -2.44 -12.44
C ALA A 54 22.36 -2.54 -10.95
N ARG A 55 21.87 -1.60 -10.13
CA ARG A 55 22.06 -1.63 -8.67
C ARG A 55 21.36 -2.84 -8.04
N TYR A 56 20.12 -3.15 -8.39
CA TYR A 56 19.40 -4.29 -7.84
C TYR A 56 20.09 -5.61 -8.16
N ARG A 57 20.57 -5.79 -9.39
CA ARG A 57 21.33 -6.98 -9.81
C ARG A 57 22.64 -7.13 -9.04
N ARG A 58 23.32 -6.03 -8.71
CA ARG A 58 24.60 -6.04 -7.99
C ARG A 58 24.42 -6.28 -6.49
N GLU A 59 23.42 -5.62 -5.88
CA GLU A 59 23.27 -5.55 -4.42
C GLU A 59 22.29 -6.57 -3.86
N GLY A 60 21.32 -7.01 -4.68
CA GLY A 60 20.26 -7.89 -4.23
C GLY A 60 19.41 -7.31 -3.10
N ALA A 61 18.72 -8.19 -2.38
CA ALA A 61 17.98 -7.86 -1.17
C ALA A 61 18.18 -8.95 -0.10
N TRP A 62 17.88 -8.60 1.14
CA TRP A 62 18.03 -9.49 2.30
C TRP A 62 16.76 -9.42 3.15
N HIS A 63 16.27 -10.57 3.59
CA HIS A 63 15.15 -10.68 4.52
C HIS A 63 15.54 -11.53 5.73
N ASN A 64 15.43 -10.94 6.92
CA ASN A 64 15.81 -11.58 8.20
C ASN A 64 17.22 -12.21 8.18
N GLY A 65 18.18 -11.51 7.56
CA GLY A 65 19.57 -11.95 7.49
C GLY A 65 19.89 -12.95 6.38
N ALA A 66 18.88 -13.47 5.66
CA ALA A 66 19.05 -14.35 4.52
C ALA A 66 18.99 -13.57 3.18
N PRO A 67 19.80 -13.92 2.17
CA PRO A 67 19.68 -13.32 0.84
C PRO A 67 18.37 -13.77 0.18
N CYS A 68 17.70 -12.83 -0.50
CA CYS A 68 16.51 -13.13 -1.31
C CYS A 68 16.94 -13.58 -2.71
N ASP A 69 16.25 -14.57 -3.26
CA ASP A 69 16.45 -15.01 -4.65
C ASP A 69 15.43 -14.30 -5.55
N PHE A 70 15.84 -13.15 -6.12
CA PHE A 70 15.00 -12.31 -6.95
C PHE A 70 15.47 -12.30 -8.40
N ARG A 71 14.53 -12.50 -9.32
CA ARG A 71 14.69 -12.20 -10.75
C ARG A 71 14.40 -10.71 -10.98
N PHE A 72 15.16 -10.07 -11.87
CA PHE A 72 15.03 -8.65 -12.22
C PHE A 72 14.77 -8.50 -13.72
N THR A 73 13.84 -7.62 -14.07
CA THR A 73 13.44 -7.33 -15.46
C THR A 73 13.42 -5.82 -15.72
N ASP A 74 13.61 -5.45 -16.98
CA ASP A 74 13.39 -4.09 -17.50
C ASP A 74 12.01 -3.93 -18.18
N GLY A 75 11.16 -4.97 -18.12
CA GLY A 75 9.86 -5.00 -18.74
C GLY A 75 9.83 -5.66 -20.14
N SER A 76 10.97 -6.09 -20.66
CA SER A 76 11.06 -6.78 -21.97
C SER A 76 10.45 -8.18 -21.97
N ASP A 77 10.16 -8.75 -20.83
CA ASP A 77 9.52 -10.07 -20.67
C ASP A 77 8.01 -10.07 -21.05
N GLY A 78 7.45 -8.91 -21.39
CA GLY A 78 6.04 -8.77 -21.76
C GLY A 78 5.08 -8.49 -20.61
N PRO A 79 3.76 -8.56 -20.84
CA PRO A 79 2.73 -8.24 -19.85
C PRO A 79 2.84 -9.08 -18.57
N ALA A 80 2.55 -8.44 -17.45
CA ALA A 80 2.43 -9.11 -16.15
C ALA A 80 1.06 -9.77 -16.02
N GLN A 81 0.98 -10.91 -15.34
CA GLN A 81 -0.31 -11.47 -14.91
C GLN A 81 -0.79 -10.73 -13.65
N LEU A 82 0.01 -10.72 -12.59
CA LEU A 82 -0.20 -9.90 -11.41
C LEU A 82 0.92 -8.85 -11.32
N LEU A 83 0.56 -7.57 -11.32
CA LEU A 83 1.46 -6.44 -11.19
C LEU A 83 1.24 -5.75 -9.84
N ILE A 84 2.26 -5.76 -8.99
CA ILE A 84 2.19 -5.20 -7.64
C ILE A 84 3.03 -3.93 -7.55
N PHE A 85 2.40 -2.82 -7.21
CA PHE A 85 3.08 -1.57 -6.89
C PHE A 85 3.42 -1.54 -5.39
N ALA A 86 4.72 -1.53 -5.08
CA ALA A 86 5.27 -1.51 -3.72
C ALA A 86 6.28 -0.35 -3.53
N THR A 87 6.00 0.79 -4.16
CA THR A 87 6.78 2.02 -4.08
C THR A 87 6.28 2.91 -2.93
N LYS A 88 6.98 4.01 -2.66
CA LYS A 88 6.43 5.11 -1.87
C LYS A 88 5.60 6.05 -2.76
N GLY A 89 4.66 6.79 -2.16
CA GLY A 89 3.75 7.70 -2.85
C GLY A 89 4.42 8.61 -3.89
N PRO A 90 5.50 9.35 -3.53
CA PRO A 90 6.18 10.25 -4.48
C PRO A 90 6.78 9.55 -5.72
N ALA A 91 7.03 8.24 -5.65
CA ALA A 91 7.58 7.48 -6.77
C ALA A 91 6.51 6.78 -7.62
N LEU A 92 5.22 6.96 -7.33
CA LEU A 92 4.14 6.24 -8.01
C LEU A 92 4.07 6.59 -9.50
N GLU A 93 4.14 7.87 -9.85
CA GLU A 93 4.05 8.32 -11.26
C GLU A 93 5.20 7.74 -12.10
N GLU A 94 6.43 7.77 -11.59
CA GLU A 94 7.59 7.16 -12.24
C GLU A 94 7.42 5.63 -12.38
N ALA A 95 6.90 4.99 -11.33
CA ALA A 95 6.64 3.56 -11.33
C ALA A 95 5.55 3.17 -12.33
N MET A 96 4.50 3.97 -12.50
CA MET A 96 3.45 3.78 -13.50
C MET A 96 4.00 3.91 -14.92
N ALA A 97 4.81 4.93 -15.20
CA ALA A 97 5.45 5.10 -16.49
C ALA A 97 6.37 3.91 -16.84
N LEU A 98 7.14 3.42 -15.87
CA LEU A 98 8.00 2.26 -16.02
C LEU A 98 7.20 0.98 -16.27
N ALA A 99 6.07 0.82 -15.58
CA ALA A 99 5.25 -0.39 -15.65
C ALA A 99 4.32 -0.46 -16.88
N ALA A 100 4.09 0.65 -17.56
CA ALA A 100 3.15 0.72 -18.67
C ALA A 100 3.37 -0.36 -19.75
N PRO A 101 4.60 -0.71 -20.19
CA PRO A 101 4.83 -1.80 -21.15
C PRO A 101 4.47 -3.20 -20.60
N CYS A 102 4.38 -3.34 -19.27
CA CYS A 102 4.02 -4.60 -18.61
C CYS A 102 2.52 -4.76 -18.36
N VAL A 103 1.68 -3.79 -18.77
CA VAL A 103 0.24 -3.85 -18.58
C VAL A 103 -0.42 -4.33 -19.88
N GLY A 104 -0.98 -5.54 -19.84
CA GLY A 104 -1.76 -6.14 -20.93
C GLY A 104 -3.27 -6.10 -20.66
N GLU A 105 -4.03 -6.75 -21.51
CA GLU A 105 -5.50 -6.84 -21.43
C GLU A 105 -5.94 -7.54 -20.11
N ASP A 106 -5.31 -8.67 -19.80
CA ASP A 106 -5.66 -9.52 -18.65
C ASP A 106 -4.82 -9.22 -17.39
N THR A 107 -3.96 -8.18 -17.40
CA THR A 107 -3.13 -7.83 -16.22
C THR A 107 -4.01 -7.41 -15.04
N VAL A 108 -3.77 -8.00 -13.88
CA VAL A 108 -4.34 -7.57 -12.59
C VAL A 108 -3.34 -6.73 -11.85
N ILE A 109 -3.79 -5.62 -11.27
CA ILE A 109 -2.95 -4.61 -10.61
C ILE A 109 -3.32 -4.52 -9.15
N LEU A 110 -2.29 -4.55 -8.26
CA LEU A 110 -2.42 -4.28 -6.84
C LEU A 110 -1.52 -3.10 -6.45
N SER A 111 -2.02 -2.24 -5.55
CA SER A 111 -1.22 -1.25 -4.86
C SER A 111 -1.02 -1.67 -3.40
N LEU A 112 0.23 -1.64 -2.94
CA LEU A 112 0.59 -1.80 -1.53
C LEU A 112 0.95 -0.47 -0.87
N LEU A 113 0.70 0.64 -1.56
CA LEU A 113 0.99 1.97 -1.04
C LEU A 113 0.08 2.28 0.16
N ASN A 114 0.57 3.13 1.04
CA ASN A 114 -0.28 3.76 2.03
C ASN A 114 -1.16 4.82 1.36
N GLY A 115 -2.20 5.29 2.05
CA GLY A 115 -3.11 6.27 1.49
C GLY A 115 -4.35 5.64 0.86
N VAL A 116 -5.11 6.45 0.12
CA VAL A 116 -6.42 6.09 -0.47
C VAL A 116 -6.54 6.53 -1.93
N THR A 117 -5.44 6.98 -2.55
CA THR A 117 -5.49 7.60 -3.89
C THR A 117 -4.77 6.79 -4.96
N SER A 118 -3.97 5.78 -4.58
CA SER A 118 -3.15 5.03 -5.54
C SER A 118 -3.98 4.18 -6.50
N GLU A 119 -5.05 3.58 -6.03
CA GLU A 119 -5.93 2.73 -6.83
C GLU A 119 -6.68 3.51 -7.90
N GLU A 120 -7.14 4.72 -7.55
CA GLU A 120 -7.77 5.63 -8.51
C GLU A 120 -6.77 6.07 -9.60
N LYS A 121 -5.55 6.47 -9.22
CA LYS A 121 -4.50 6.86 -10.16
C LYS A 121 -4.12 5.72 -11.10
N LEU A 122 -3.98 4.50 -10.58
CA LEU A 122 -3.71 3.30 -11.38
C LEU A 122 -4.88 2.97 -12.30
N GLY A 123 -6.11 3.11 -11.81
CA GLY A 123 -7.33 2.90 -12.60
C GLY A 123 -7.47 3.89 -13.75
N LEU A 124 -7.17 5.17 -13.52
CA LEU A 124 -7.17 6.21 -14.57
C LEU A 124 -6.11 5.96 -15.63
N ALA A 125 -4.95 5.43 -15.25
CA ALA A 125 -3.85 5.17 -16.18
C ALA A 125 -3.99 3.87 -16.97
N PHE A 126 -4.50 2.80 -16.35
CA PHE A 126 -4.43 1.44 -16.90
C PHE A 126 -5.79 0.77 -17.12
N GLY A 127 -6.86 1.40 -16.64
CA GLY A 127 -8.21 0.84 -16.63
C GLY A 127 -8.61 0.34 -15.24
N GLN A 128 -9.75 0.84 -14.73
CA GLN A 128 -10.25 0.53 -13.38
C GLN A 128 -10.58 -0.97 -13.23
N GLU A 129 -10.96 -1.63 -14.31
CA GLU A 129 -11.27 -3.07 -14.37
C GLU A 129 -10.06 -3.98 -14.12
N LYS A 130 -8.85 -3.41 -14.12
CA LYS A 130 -7.61 -4.14 -13.83
C LYS A 130 -7.17 -4.02 -12.37
N VAL A 131 -7.66 -3.00 -11.65
CA VAL A 131 -7.18 -2.66 -10.31
C VAL A 131 -8.02 -3.34 -9.25
N LEU A 132 -7.38 -4.09 -8.35
CA LEU A 132 -7.95 -4.58 -7.11
C LEU A 132 -7.43 -3.73 -5.94
N TYR A 133 -8.21 -3.63 -4.89
CA TYR A 133 -7.80 -2.95 -3.67
C TYR A 133 -7.04 -3.90 -2.74
N ALA A 134 -5.97 -3.39 -2.13
CA ALA A 134 -5.15 -4.16 -1.21
C ALA A 134 -4.78 -3.35 0.03
N VAL A 135 -4.94 -3.95 1.22
CA VAL A 135 -4.59 -3.33 2.50
C VAL A 135 -3.64 -4.24 3.27
N ALA A 136 -2.36 -3.90 3.27
CA ALA A 136 -1.35 -4.57 4.07
C ALA A 136 -1.37 -3.99 5.51
N GLN A 137 -1.59 -4.83 6.53
CA GLN A 137 -1.77 -4.38 7.91
C GLN A 137 -1.14 -5.33 8.92
N GLY A 138 -0.61 -4.78 10.03
CA GLY A 138 -0.12 -5.55 11.17
C GLY A 138 1.31 -6.08 11.04
N MET A 139 2.06 -5.66 10.01
CA MET A 139 3.47 -6.04 9.87
C MET A 139 4.40 -5.12 10.68
N ASP A 140 5.52 -5.67 11.15
CA ASP A 140 6.61 -4.96 11.82
C ASP A 140 7.84 -4.72 10.92
N ALA A 141 7.61 -4.56 9.63
CA ALA A 141 8.62 -4.47 8.59
C ALA A 141 9.49 -3.21 8.73
N VAL A 142 10.78 -3.39 9.02
CA VAL A 142 11.79 -2.32 9.08
C VAL A 142 12.85 -2.56 8.01
N ARG A 143 13.09 -1.55 7.17
CA ARG A 143 14.05 -1.63 6.08
C ARG A 143 15.22 -0.66 6.27
N GLU A 144 16.43 -1.20 6.20
CA GLU A 144 17.68 -0.45 6.19
C GLU A 144 18.48 -0.79 4.93
N GLY A 145 18.62 0.17 4.02
CA GLY A 145 19.23 -0.06 2.72
C GLY A 145 18.48 -1.10 1.89
N ASN A 146 19.11 -2.24 1.60
CA ASN A 146 18.52 -3.40 0.91
C ASN A 146 18.20 -4.57 1.86
N ARG A 147 18.20 -4.33 3.17
CA ARG A 147 17.93 -5.33 4.22
C ARG A 147 16.58 -5.07 4.86
N LEU A 148 15.74 -6.09 4.92
CA LEU A 148 14.47 -6.09 5.60
C LEU A 148 14.57 -6.96 6.85
N THR A 149 14.08 -6.44 7.98
CA THR A 149 13.77 -7.20 9.17
C THR A 149 12.26 -7.17 9.37
N CYS A 150 11.64 -8.35 9.48
CA CYS A 150 10.20 -8.49 9.68
C CYS A 150 9.96 -9.81 10.43
N THR A 151 9.42 -9.72 11.64
CA THR A 151 9.07 -10.90 12.45
C THR A 151 7.57 -11.21 12.39
N HIS A 152 6.77 -10.18 12.12
CA HIS A 152 5.33 -10.26 11.92
C HIS A 152 4.98 -9.78 10.52
N GLU A 153 4.61 -10.72 9.65
CA GLU A 153 4.28 -10.42 8.25
C GLU A 153 2.92 -9.74 8.06
N GLY A 154 2.09 -9.74 9.12
CA GLY A 154 0.76 -9.15 9.09
C GLY A 154 -0.22 -9.92 8.20
N VAL A 155 -1.23 -9.22 7.71
CA VAL A 155 -2.24 -9.74 6.79
C VAL A 155 -2.36 -8.80 5.60
N LEU A 156 -2.48 -9.38 4.41
CA LEU A 156 -2.85 -8.66 3.20
C LEU A 156 -4.33 -8.88 2.92
N TYR A 157 -5.13 -7.83 3.07
CA TYR A 157 -6.55 -7.87 2.72
C TYR A 157 -6.73 -7.48 1.27
N LEU A 158 -7.50 -8.27 0.52
CA LEU A 158 -7.85 -8.00 -0.87
C LEU A 158 -9.35 -7.82 -1.03
N GLY A 159 -9.76 -6.94 -1.91
CA GLY A 159 -11.16 -6.75 -2.23
C GLY A 159 -11.38 -5.90 -3.47
N VAL A 160 -12.64 -5.79 -3.82
CA VAL A 160 -13.18 -4.84 -4.79
C VAL A 160 -14.39 -4.14 -4.17
N PRO A 161 -14.71 -2.90 -4.56
CA PRO A 161 -15.97 -2.29 -4.16
C PRO A 161 -17.14 -3.21 -4.47
N GLN A 162 -18.16 -3.22 -3.62
CA GLN A 162 -19.27 -4.19 -3.71
C GLN A 162 -20.02 -4.10 -5.04
N GLU A 163 -20.17 -2.89 -5.58
CA GLU A 163 -20.77 -2.60 -6.88
C GLU A 163 -19.99 -3.19 -8.05
N ASP A 164 -18.67 -3.37 -7.89
CA ASP A 164 -17.77 -3.87 -8.94
C ASP A 164 -17.50 -5.39 -8.85
N TYR A 165 -18.06 -6.06 -7.85
CA TYR A 165 -17.78 -7.48 -7.61
C TYR A 165 -18.19 -8.37 -8.80
N PHE A 166 -19.25 -8.01 -9.50
CA PHE A 166 -19.69 -8.76 -10.68
C PHE A 166 -18.64 -8.73 -11.81
N ASP A 167 -17.98 -7.60 -12.01
CA ASP A 167 -17.03 -7.39 -13.10
C ASP A 167 -15.61 -7.81 -12.74
N ARG A 168 -15.22 -7.71 -11.46
CA ARG A 168 -13.83 -7.92 -10.99
C ARG A 168 -13.66 -9.09 -10.02
N GLY A 169 -14.74 -9.76 -9.62
CA GLY A 169 -14.69 -10.86 -8.63
C GLY A 169 -13.89 -12.07 -9.08
N GLU A 170 -13.88 -12.38 -10.38
CA GLU A 170 -13.06 -13.46 -10.94
C GLU A 170 -11.56 -13.12 -10.83
N LYS A 171 -11.17 -11.91 -11.20
CA LYS A 171 -9.78 -11.42 -11.04
C LYS A 171 -9.34 -11.39 -9.57
N LEU A 172 -10.26 -11.01 -8.67
CA LEU A 172 -10.01 -11.05 -7.23
C LEU A 172 -9.73 -12.47 -6.76
N GLU A 173 -10.52 -13.45 -7.20
CA GLU A 173 -10.30 -14.85 -6.83
C GLU A 173 -8.99 -15.39 -7.38
N GLU A 174 -8.65 -15.11 -8.64
CA GLU A 174 -7.37 -15.52 -9.24
C GLU A 174 -6.17 -14.95 -8.50
N ALA A 175 -6.17 -13.65 -8.21
CA ALA A 175 -5.10 -12.98 -7.45
C ALA A 175 -5.00 -13.54 -6.02
N TYR A 176 -6.14 -13.73 -5.34
CA TYR A 176 -6.19 -14.34 -4.01
C TYR A 176 -5.57 -15.73 -3.99
N GLN A 177 -5.95 -16.59 -4.95
CA GLN A 177 -5.42 -17.95 -5.02
C GLN A 177 -3.92 -17.97 -5.34
N LEU A 178 -3.45 -17.08 -6.22
CA LEU A 178 -2.02 -16.96 -6.53
C LEU A 178 -1.22 -16.57 -5.28
N LEU A 179 -1.63 -15.49 -4.58
CA LEU A 179 -0.95 -15.00 -3.40
C LEU A 179 -0.95 -16.04 -2.27
N ARG A 180 -2.07 -16.73 -2.08
CA ARG A 180 -2.20 -17.81 -1.08
C ARG A 180 -1.29 -19.00 -1.40
N ARG A 181 -1.24 -19.44 -2.66
CA ARG A 181 -0.29 -20.50 -3.10
C ARG A 181 1.16 -20.07 -2.92
N GLY A 182 1.44 -18.77 -3.11
CA GLY A 182 2.75 -18.17 -2.88
C GLY A 182 3.12 -18.01 -1.40
N GLY A 183 2.26 -18.41 -0.47
CA GLY A 183 2.53 -18.38 0.97
C GLY A 183 2.19 -17.05 1.65
N VAL A 184 1.59 -16.10 0.94
CA VAL A 184 1.15 -14.83 1.55
C VAL A 184 -0.02 -15.09 2.50
N ASN A 185 0.06 -14.52 3.71
CA ASN A 185 -1.09 -14.47 4.62
C ASN A 185 -2.10 -13.45 4.08
N VAL A 186 -3.02 -13.91 3.26
CA VAL A 186 -3.98 -13.10 2.52
C VAL A 186 -5.41 -13.47 2.87
N GLU A 187 -6.26 -12.47 3.03
CA GLU A 187 -7.70 -12.60 3.30
C GLU A 187 -8.51 -11.76 2.30
N LYS A 188 -9.72 -12.22 1.97
CA LYS A 188 -10.67 -11.43 1.20
C LYS A 188 -11.46 -10.54 2.15
N GLU A 189 -11.63 -9.28 1.78
CA GLU A 189 -12.38 -8.28 2.54
C GLU A 189 -13.60 -7.81 1.74
N GLU A 190 -14.77 -7.98 2.30
CA GLU A 190 -16.03 -7.61 1.63
C GLU A 190 -16.20 -6.09 1.53
N ASP A 191 -15.81 -5.36 2.58
CA ASP A 191 -15.83 -3.89 2.60
C ASP A 191 -14.41 -3.33 2.61
N ILE A 192 -13.71 -3.56 1.51
CA ILE A 192 -12.30 -3.17 1.36
C ILE A 192 -12.11 -1.64 1.44
N LEU A 193 -13.08 -0.85 0.96
CA LEU A 193 -12.99 0.60 1.03
C LEU A 193 -13.07 1.09 2.48
N HIS A 194 -13.97 0.53 3.28
CA HIS A 194 -14.04 0.84 4.71
C HIS A 194 -12.72 0.50 5.41
N ARG A 195 -12.17 -0.70 5.17
CA ARG A 195 -10.87 -1.11 5.73
C ARG A 195 -9.74 -0.16 5.32
N LEU A 196 -9.67 0.21 4.04
CA LEU A 196 -8.66 1.12 3.50
C LEU A 196 -8.74 2.48 4.20
N TRP A 197 -9.93 3.04 4.32
CA TRP A 197 -10.14 4.32 4.98
C TRP A 197 -9.91 4.27 6.49
N CYS A 198 -10.23 3.16 7.16
CA CYS A 198 -9.89 2.96 8.56
C CYS A 198 -8.37 2.93 8.78
N LYS A 199 -7.62 2.21 7.94
CA LYS A 199 -6.16 2.21 7.97
C LYS A 199 -5.61 3.61 7.67
N PHE A 200 -6.16 4.29 6.66
CA PHE A 200 -5.77 5.67 6.33
C PHE A 200 -5.98 6.62 7.51
N MET A 201 -7.16 6.59 8.14
CA MET A 201 -7.47 7.36 9.34
C MET A 201 -6.43 7.13 10.45
N LEU A 202 -6.09 5.88 10.74
CA LEU A 202 -5.06 5.55 11.73
C LEU A 202 -3.71 6.17 11.36
N ASN A 203 -3.27 6.00 10.11
CA ASN A 203 -1.99 6.52 9.63
C ASN A 203 -1.94 8.05 9.66
N VAL A 204 -3.03 8.72 9.25
CA VAL A 204 -3.17 10.18 9.35
C VAL A 204 -3.00 10.67 10.80
N GLY A 205 -3.49 9.92 11.77
CA GLY A 205 -3.27 10.23 13.18
C GLY A 205 -1.84 9.93 13.62
N ILE A 206 -1.54 8.64 13.75
CA ILE A 206 -0.36 8.19 14.51
C ILE A 206 0.96 8.46 13.80
N ASN A 207 1.03 8.25 12.47
CA ASN A 207 2.28 8.45 11.73
C ASN A 207 2.73 9.91 11.79
N GLN A 208 1.79 10.83 11.60
CA GLN A 208 2.09 12.26 11.57
C GLN A 208 2.43 12.81 12.96
N VAL A 209 1.67 12.46 14.02
CA VAL A 209 1.99 12.98 15.34
C VAL A 209 3.32 12.45 15.87
N CYS A 210 3.62 11.16 15.64
CA CYS A 210 4.90 10.61 16.08
C CYS A 210 6.10 11.26 15.36
N MET A 211 5.96 11.60 14.10
CA MET A 211 6.98 12.36 13.38
C MET A 211 7.02 13.83 13.86
N ALA A 212 5.89 14.53 13.82
CA ALA A 212 5.83 15.96 14.13
C ALA A 212 6.26 16.29 15.57
N TYR A 213 6.03 15.42 16.51
CA TYR A 213 6.40 15.59 17.92
C TYR A 213 7.63 14.75 18.32
N GLU A 214 8.29 14.10 17.34
CA GLU A 214 9.52 13.30 17.54
C GLU A 214 9.39 12.24 18.65
N CYS A 215 8.20 11.63 18.76
CA CYS A 215 7.88 10.63 19.79
C CYS A 215 7.70 9.22 19.22
N ASP A 216 7.67 8.25 20.11
CA ASP A 216 7.24 6.87 19.87
C ASP A 216 5.72 6.73 20.12
N TYR A 217 5.18 5.49 20.01
CA TYR A 217 3.78 5.25 20.32
C TYR A 217 3.42 5.65 21.75
N GLY A 218 4.34 5.46 22.73
CA GLY A 218 4.12 5.84 24.11
C GLY A 218 3.79 7.32 24.29
N GLY A 219 4.43 8.21 23.52
CA GLY A 219 4.12 9.63 23.51
C GLY A 219 2.71 9.97 23.05
N ALA A 220 2.12 9.16 22.18
CA ALA A 220 0.74 9.32 21.68
C ALA A 220 -0.30 8.56 22.54
N GLN A 221 0.13 7.59 23.35
CA GLN A 221 -0.74 6.81 24.22
C GLN A 221 -1.14 7.56 25.49
N ILE A 222 -0.28 8.45 26.00
CA ILE A 222 -0.58 9.22 27.21
C ILE A 222 -1.50 10.40 26.91
N PRO A 223 -2.43 10.74 27.84
CA PRO A 223 -3.26 11.94 27.69
C PRO A 223 -2.44 13.22 27.53
N GLY A 224 -2.84 14.09 26.62
CA GLY A 224 -2.16 15.37 26.37
C GLY A 224 -2.20 15.80 24.92
N GLN A 225 -1.48 16.86 24.60
CA GLN A 225 -1.55 17.54 23.30
C GLN A 225 -1.27 16.61 22.10
N VAL A 226 -0.33 15.67 22.20
CA VAL A 226 0.01 14.74 21.12
C VAL A 226 -1.18 13.85 20.80
N ARG A 227 -1.75 13.22 21.85
CA ARG A 227 -2.94 12.36 21.72
C ARG A 227 -4.15 13.12 21.19
N ASP A 228 -4.40 14.31 21.72
CA ASP A 228 -5.54 15.13 21.29
C ASP A 228 -5.40 15.54 19.82
N THR A 229 -4.20 15.91 19.38
CA THR A 229 -3.91 16.23 17.98
C THR A 229 -4.09 15.00 17.09
N MET A 230 -3.62 13.82 17.54
CA MET A 230 -3.82 12.56 16.83
C MET A 230 -5.31 12.27 16.60
N ILE A 231 -6.11 12.30 17.66
CA ILE A 231 -7.55 12.02 17.59
C ILE A 231 -8.28 13.06 16.73
N ALA A 232 -7.89 14.33 16.79
CA ALA A 232 -8.43 15.39 15.95
C ALA A 232 -8.14 15.14 14.47
N ALA A 233 -6.89 14.83 14.11
CA ALA A 233 -6.49 14.52 12.74
C ALA A 233 -7.21 13.27 12.19
N MET A 234 -7.33 12.20 12.99
CA MET A 234 -8.11 11.01 12.66
C MET A 234 -9.59 11.35 12.40
N ASN A 235 -10.18 12.21 13.23
CA ASN A 235 -11.57 12.60 13.06
C ASN A 235 -11.81 13.48 11.82
N GLU A 236 -10.83 14.29 11.41
CA GLU A 236 -10.87 15.04 10.16
C GLU A 236 -10.81 14.08 8.95
N ALA A 237 -9.86 13.13 8.93
CA ALA A 237 -9.77 12.11 7.88
C ALA A 237 -11.07 11.28 7.76
N ARG A 238 -11.67 10.88 8.90
CA ARG A 238 -12.94 10.17 8.93
C ARG A 238 -14.09 10.97 8.28
N LYS A 239 -14.16 12.27 8.58
CA LYS A 239 -15.20 13.14 8.01
C LYS A 239 -15.03 13.32 6.51
N VAL A 240 -13.82 13.45 6.04
CA VAL A 240 -13.50 13.54 4.62
C VAL A 240 -13.85 12.22 3.90
N GLY A 241 -13.57 11.07 4.50
CA GLY A 241 -13.96 9.76 3.99
C GLY A 241 -15.47 9.63 3.79
N ALA A 242 -16.27 10.17 4.72
CA ALA A 242 -17.73 10.17 4.57
C ALA A 242 -18.19 10.99 3.34
N CYS A 243 -17.51 12.07 2.99
CA CYS A 243 -17.78 12.83 1.76
C CYS A 243 -17.38 12.06 0.49
N GLN A 244 -16.43 11.13 0.59
CA GLN A 244 -16.05 10.19 -0.47
C GLN A 244 -16.98 8.97 -0.54
N GLY A 245 -18.06 8.94 0.24
CA GLY A 245 -19.00 7.83 0.28
C GLY A 245 -18.59 6.66 1.18
N VAL A 246 -17.47 6.77 1.89
CA VAL A 246 -16.98 5.71 2.79
C VAL A 246 -17.23 6.09 4.25
N LEU A 247 -18.19 5.42 4.87
CA LEU A 247 -18.61 5.72 6.25
C LEU A 247 -17.69 5.05 7.28
N VAL A 248 -16.60 5.76 7.66
CA VAL A 248 -15.84 5.41 8.86
C VAL A 248 -16.53 6.03 10.09
N THR A 249 -16.99 5.19 11.02
CA THR A 249 -17.82 5.61 12.14
C THR A 249 -17.01 6.13 13.34
N GLN A 250 -17.71 6.72 14.32
CA GLN A 250 -17.10 7.08 15.61
C GLN A 250 -16.67 5.83 16.42
N LYS A 251 -17.30 4.69 16.15
CA LYS A 251 -16.94 3.40 16.76
C LYS A 251 -15.58 2.96 16.20
N ASP A 252 -15.39 3.02 14.88
CA ASP A 252 -14.11 2.67 14.24
C ASP A 252 -12.98 3.55 14.77
N LEU A 253 -13.20 4.87 14.89
CA LEU A 253 -12.21 5.76 15.50
C LEU A 253 -11.78 5.27 16.90
N LYS A 254 -12.74 4.91 17.75
CA LYS A 254 -12.44 4.41 19.11
C LYS A 254 -11.71 3.09 19.10
N GLU A 255 -12.08 2.18 18.21
CA GLU A 255 -11.43 0.87 18.05
C GLU A 255 -9.99 1.02 17.57
N TYR A 256 -9.73 1.92 16.62
CA TYR A 256 -8.38 2.18 16.14
C TYR A 256 -7.52 2.97 17.14
N VAL A 257 -8.11 3.84 17.96
CA VAL A 257 -7.41 4.44 19.10
C VAL A 257 -7.05 3.37 20.14
N ALA A 258 -7.95 2.45 20.46
CA ALA A 258 -7.67 1.34 21.36
C ALA A 258 -6.60 0.38 20.78
N LEU A 259 -6.61 0.13 19.48
CA LEU A 259 -5.56 -0.63 18.80
C LEU A 259 -4.21 0.07 18.99
N MET A 260 -4.13 1.39 18.75
CA MET A 260 -2.90 2.15 18.96
C MET A 260 -2.43 2.06 20.41
N ASP A 261 -3.35 2.12 21.40
CA ASP A 261 -3.03 1.99 22.82
C ASP A 261 -2.45 0.60 23.19
N SER A 262 -2.67 -0.43 22.37
CA SER A 262 -2.15 -1.78 22.58
C SER A 262 -0.75 -2.02 21.97
N LEU A 263 -0.23 -1.08 21.16
CA LEU A 263 1.08 -1.23 20.53
C LEU A 263 2.21 -1.06 21.55
N ASP A 264 3.38 -1.63 21.25
CA ASP A 264 4.58 -1.43 22.08
C ASP A 264 4.90 0.08 22.17
N PRO A 265 4.88 0.67 23.39
CA PRO A 265 5.12 2.09 23.57
C PRO A 265 6.46 2.59 23.02
N LYS A 266 7.47 1.71 22.95
CA LYS A 266 8.81 2.06 22.46
C LYS A 266 8.96 1.94 20.94
N ALA A 267 7.99 1.33 20.27
CA ALA A 267 8.01 1.22 18.81
C ALA A 267 7.60 2.54 18.16
N ARG A 268 7.92 2.67 16.88
CA ARG A 268 7.67 3.88 16.09
C ARG A 268 7.03 3.53 14.75
N PRO A 269 6.05 4.32 14.28
CA PRO A 269 5.48 4.13 12.96
C PRO A 269 6.49 4.49 11.86
N SER A 270 6.22 4.01 10.63
CA SER A 270 7.12 4.16 9.48
C SER A 270 7.53 5.61 9.21
N MET A 271 6.60 6.55 9.29
CA MET A 271 6.87 7.97 9.01
C MET A 271 7.78 8.59 10.09
N ALA A 272 7.64 8.21 11.37
CA ALA A 272 8.56 8.65 12.43
C ALA A 272 9.98 8.05 12.23
N GLN A 273 10.08 6.82 11.69
CA GLN A 273 11.37 6.23 11.30
C GLN A 273 11.99 7.00 10.11
N ASP A 274 11.19 7.45 9.15
CA ASP A 274 11.66 8.30 8.06
C ASP A 274 12.20 9.65 8.60
N GLY A 275 11.49 10.29 9.52
CA GLY A 275 11.92 11.54 10.15
C GLY A 275 13.28 11.40 10.87
N LEU A 276 13.46 10.34 11.68
CA LEU A 276 14.73 10.06 12.35
C LEU A 276 15.90 9.84 11.39
N ALA A 277 15.60 9.33 10.20
CA ALA A 277 16.61 9.05 9.17
C ALA A 277 16.76 10.21 8.16
N HIS A 278 16.12 11.35 8.40
CA HIS A 278 16.05 12.51 7.49
C HIS A 278 15.70 12.09 6.05
N ARG A 279 14.70 11.22 5.92
CA ARG A 279 14.16 10.81 4.62
C ARG A 279 12.84 11.55 4.36
N PRO A 280 12.54 11.90 3.10
CA PRO A 280 11.24 12.46 2.74
C PRO A 280 10.09 11.62 3.30
N SER A 281 9.16 12.29 3.97
CA SER A 281 8.00 11.66 4.60
C SER A 281 6.87 11.39 3.59
N GLU A 282 5.80 10.78 4.08
CA GLU A 282 4.55 10.59 3.34
C GLU A 282 3.48 11.64 3.73
N VAL A 283 3.88 12.83 4.18
CA VAL A 283 2.95 13.88 4.64
C VAL A 283 1.96 14.31 3.56
N GLU A 284 2.39 14.36 2.30
CA GLU A 284 1.51 14.64 1.16
C GLU A 284 0.43 13.56 1.00
N LEU A 285 0.81 12.31 1.23
CA LEU A 285 -0.10 11.18 1.12
C LEU A 285 -1.12 11.13 2.27
N PHE A 286 -0.78 11.68 3.43
CA PHE A 286 -1.63 11.70 4.62
C PHE A 286 -2.33 13.05 4.80
N ALA A 287 -1.69 14.04 5.42
CA ALA A 287 -2.30 15.35 5.60
C ALA A 287 -2.61 16.05 4.28
N GLY A 288 -1.72 15.96 3.29
CA GLY A 288 -1.95 16.53 1.96
C GLY A 288 -3.27 16.05 1.36
N THR A 289 -3.51 14.74 1.34
CA THR A 289 -4.79 14.17 0.85
C THR A 289 -5.99 14.64 1.67
N VAL A 290 -5.88 14.69 3.02
CA VAL A 290 -6.99 15.18 3.86
C VAL A 290 -7.29 16.65 3.58
N LEU A 291 -6.27 17.48 3.41
CA LEU A 291 -6.41 18.92 3.13
C LEU A 291 -7.02 19.18 1.75
N GLU A 292 -6.54 18.49 0.72
CA GLU A 292 -7.06 18.59 -0.63
C GLU A 292 -8.56 18.23 -0.70
N LEU A 293 -8.93 17.10 -0.11
CA LEU A 293 -10.31 16.66 -0.06
C LEU A 293 -11.18 17.57 0.84
N ALA A 294 -10.64 18.06 1.95
CA ALA A 294 -11.36 19.01 2.82
C ALA A 294 -11.64 20.32 2.07
N GLU A 295 -10.67 20.85 1.33
CA GLU A 295 -10.87 22.02 0.48
C GLU A 295 -11.93 21.78 -0.60
N PHE A 296 -11.84 20.67 -1.30
CA PHE A 296 -12.80 20.28 -2.33
C PHE A 296 -14.26 20.22 -1.82
N TYR A 297 -14.46 19.74 -0.58
CA TYR A 297 -15.77 19.62 0.06
C TYR A 297 -16.16 20.84 0.93
N GLY A 298 -15.36 21.91 0.91
CA GLY A 298 -15.60 23.11 1.73
C GLY A 298 -15.53 22.87 3.24
N MET A 299 -14.71 21.91 3.66
CA MET A 299 -14.48 21.54 5.06
C MET A 299 -13.18 22.14 5.58
N GLN A 300 -13.03 22.19 6.90
CA GLN A 300 -11.79 22.57 7.56
C GLN A 300 -11.11 21.35 8.19
N ALA A 301 -9.79 21.29 8.08
CA ALA A 301 -8.95 20.23 8.67
C ALA A 301 -7.74 20.85 9.43
N PRO A 302 -8.00 21.63 10.52
CA PRO A 302 -6.95 22.39 11.19
C PRO A 302 -5.90 21.51 11.89
N ALA A 303 -6.24 20.31 12.33
CA ALA A 303 -5.27 19.41 12.95
C ALA A 303 -4.30 18.85 11.89
N ASN A 304 -4.80 18.45 10.72
CA ASN A 304 -3.97 18.04 9.60
C ASN A 304 -3.15 19.20 9.04
N GLN A 305 -3.70 20.40 8.94
CA GLN A 305 -2.93 21.58 8.54
C GLN A 305 -1.74 21.83 9.45
N LYS A 306 -1.97 21.83 10.77
CA LYS A 306 -0.90 22.01 11.76
C LYS A 306 0.20 20.94 11.66
N LEU A 307 -0.18 19.68 11.46
CA LEU A 307 0.76 18.57 11.30
C LEU A 307 1.54 18.69 9.99
N TYR A 308 0.86 19.02 8.91
CA TYR A 308 1.46 19.24 7.59
C TYR A 308 2.53 20.33 7.65
N ASP A 309 2.17 21.52 8.14
CA ASP A 309 3.08 22.67 8.21
C ASP A 309 4.32 22.33 9.04
N ARG A 310 4.14 21.70 10.21
CA ARG A 310 5.24 21.32 11.10
C ARG A 310 6.17 20.28 10.45
N ILE A 311 5.64 19.29 9.78
CA ILE A 311 6.44 18.26 9.13
C ILE A 311 7.21 18.84 7.93
N LYS A 312 6.57 19.71 7.12
CA LYS A 312 7.25 20.41 6.02
C LYS A 312 8.36 21.32 6.51
N GLU A 313 8.17 22.01 7.64
CA GLU A 313 9.22 22.79 8.30
C GLU A 313 10.39 21.90 8.73
N MET A 314 10.13 20.73 9.33
CA MET A 314 11.18 19.77 9.69
C MET A 314 11.95 19.31 8.46
N GLU A 315 11.28 18.93 7.39
CA GLU A 315 11.90 18.48 6.14
C GLU A 315 12.78 19.58 5.48
N THR A 316 12.41 20.84 5.63
CA THR A 316 13.17 21.98 5.10
C THR A 316 14.49 22.21 5.87
N ASN A 317 14.55 21.75 7.11
CA ASN A 317 15.72 21.93 8.01
C ASN A 317 16.69 20.72 8.03
N TRP A 318 16.49 19.73 7.17
CA TRP A 318 17.35 18.53 7.06
C TRP A 318 18.57 18.70 6.15
#